data_33e7a0660ae88726e82bca3aaa8b2a86
#
_entry.id   33e7a0660ae88726e82bca3aaa8b2a86
#
_cell.length_a   1.000
_cell.length_b   1.000
_cell.length_c   1.000
_cell.angle_alpha   90.00
_cell.angle_beta   90.00
_cell.angle_gamma   90.00
#
_symmetry.space_group_name_H-M   'P 1'
#
loop_
_entity.id
_entity.type
_entity.pdbx_description
1 polymer ?
#
loop_
_entity_poly.entity_id
_entity_poly.type
_entity_poly.pdbx_seq_one_letter_code
_entity_poly.pdbx_strand_id
1 'polypeptide(L)'
;MISIQNVTKEFEYNKQKITALENVTFTIDKGDIFGIIGFSGAGKSTLLRMINALEVPTLGHVTIDGVNINQLSFNELRKVRKRIGMVFQQFNLLNAKSVYDNVAIPLILNKVPKSEIDKKVKTLLDFVDLGDKANAYPGELSGGQKQRVGIARALATDPSILLCDEATSALDPDTTESILQLLERVNRELGVTVVIVTHEIDVIQKICNRVVVMEHGKFIESGSVLEVFSKPKHETTKRFVRTVIPDEIPSTVKHTLACDKRPYTILKMHFLGNNTTDNVLYHINKTFDLETSVLFATVTELEHTVLGIFIVQFIGDDLEMGKVKEYLIGQGIEWQEVTL
;
A
#
# COMPACT_ATOMS: atom_id res chain seq x y z
N MET A 1 -13.10 -1.21 -11.84
CA MET A 1 -12.68 0.00 -12.58
C MET A 1 -11.48 -0.25 -13.48
N ILE A 2 -10.37 -0.80 -12.98
CA ILE A 2 -9.22 -1.21 -13.79
C ILE A 2 -9.12 -2.72 -13.75
N SER A 3 -8.97 -3.38 -14.90
CA SER A 3 -8.74 -4.83 -14.98
C SER A 3 -7.51 -5.11 -15.80
N ILE A 4 -6.61 -5.89 -15.24
CA ILE A 4 -5.37 -6.36 -15.83
C ILE A 4 -5.56 -7.85 -16.06
N GLN A 5 -5.46 -8.31 -17.33
CA GLN A 5 -5.81 -9.69 -17.70
C GLN A 5 -4.69 -10.34 -18.48
N ASN A 6 -4.06 -11.34 -17.88
CA ASN A 6 -2.96 -12.16 -18.43
C ASN A 6 -1.85 -11.31 -19.06
N VAL A 7 -1.51 -10.17 -18.42
CA VAL A 7 -0.54 -9.22 -18.95
C VAL A 7 0.86 -9.76 -18.85
N THR A 8 1.52 -9.87 -19.98
CA THR A 8 2.95 -10.16 -20.10
C THR A 8 3.63 -9.01 -20.83
N LYS A 9 4.79 -8.59 -20.34
CA LYS A 9 5.64 -7.59 -21.02
C LYS A 9 7.05 -8.08 -21.17
N GLU A 10 7.49 -8.12 -22.40
CA GLU A 10 8.87 -8.36 -22.78
C GLU A 10 9.49 -7.09 -23.36
N PHE A 11 10.71 -6.80 -22.97
CA PHE A 11 11.56 -5.79 -23.60
C PHE A 11 12.70 -6.49 -24.33
N GLU A 12 13.11 -5.93 -25.45
CA GLU A 12 14.30 -6.39 -26.17
C GLU A 12 15.48 -5.44 -25.84
N TYR A 13 16.53 -5.99 -25.25
CA TYR A 13 17.76 -5.27 -24.97
C TYR A 13 18.96 -6.09 -25.44
N ASN A 14 19.78 -5.52 -26.31
CA ASN A 14 20.96 -6.19 -26.90
C ASN A 14 20.63 -7.58 -27.49
N LYS A 15 19.50 -7.70 -28.20
CA LYS A 15 18.98 -8.97 -28.79
C LYS A 15 18.59 -10.04 -27.73
N GLN A 16 18.56 -9.68 -26.47
CA GLN A 16 18.04 -10.55 -25.42
C GLN A 16 16.65 -10.08 -24.99
N LYS A 17 15.74 -11.02 -24.80
CA LYS A 17 14.42 -10.75 -24.26
C LYS A 17 14.49 -10.72 -22.75
N ILE A 18 14.00 -9.63 -22.15
CA ILE A 18 13.86 -9.46 -20.71
C ILE A 18 12.37 -9.40 -20.41
N THR A 19 11.85 -10.37 -19.67
CA THR A 19 10.46 -10.39 -19.23
C THR A 19 10.32 -9.53 -17.98
N ALA A 20 9.64 -8.39 -18.12
CA ALA A 20 9.38 -7.47 -17.02
C ALA A 20 8.09 -7.80 -16.27
N LEU A 21 7.11 -8.40 -16.96
CA LEU A 21 5.86 -8.89 -16.38
C LEU A 21 5.50 -10.23 -17.02
N GLU A 22 5.02 -11.18 -16.22
CA GLU A 22 4.67 -12.53 -16.67
C GLU A 22 3.28 -12.91 -16.16
N ASN A 23 2.31 -12.98 -17.06
CA ASN A 23 0.94 -13.45 -16.83
C ASN A 23 0.24 -12.81 -15.60
N VAL A 24 0.32 -11.49 -15.48
CA VAL A 24 -0.25 -10.74 -14.36
C VAL A 24 -1.75 -10.56 -14.55
N THR A 25 -2.55 -10.92 -13.54
CA THR A 25 -4.03 -10.80 -13.56
C THR A 25 -4.53 -10.34 -12.21
N PHE A 26 -5.20 -9.17 -12.16
CA PHE A 26 -5.95 -8.68 -10.99
C PHE A 26 -6.85 -7.50 -11.37
N THR A 27 -7.69 -7.06 -10.43
CA THR A 27 -8.63 -5.94 -10.61
C THR A 27 -8.47 -4.90 -9.51
N ILE A 28 -8.71 -3.64 -9.87
CA ILE A 28 -8.80 -2.51 -8.94
C ILE A 28 -10.22 -1.95 -9.08
N ASP A 29 -10.92 -1.84 -7.96
CA ASP A 29 -12.29 -1.37 -7.95
C ASP A 29 -12.36 0.16 -7.86
N LYS A 30 -13.52 0.73 -8.19
CA LYS A 30 -13.73 2.17 -8.09
C LYS A 30 -13.77 2.58 -6.63
N GLY A 31 -13.00 3.61 -6.29
CA GLY A 31 -12.91 4.13 -4.92
C GLY A 31 -11.83 3.45 -4.07
N ASP A 32 -11.13 2.44 -4.59
CA ASP A 32 -9.99 1.86 -3.88
C ASP A 32 -8.86 2.88 -3.69
N ILE A 33 -8.15 2.74 -2.58
CA ILE A 33 -6.75 3.12 -2.44
C ILE A 33 -5.97 1.81 -2.52
N PHE A 34 -5.47 1.52 -3.71
CA PHE A 34 -4.91 0.21 -4.06
C PHE A 34 -3.38 0.25 -4.06
N GLY A 35 -2.77 -0.63 -3.27
CA GLY A 35 -1.32 -0.76 -3.17
C GLY A 35 -0.73 -1.79 -4.14
N ILE A 36 0.39 -1.47 -4.77
CA ILE A 36 1.21 -2.40 -5.55
C ILE A 36 2.59 -2.43 -4.91
N ILE A 37 2.93 -3.53 -4.23
CA ILE A 37 4.20 -3.69 -3.53
C ILE A 37 5.08 -4.77 -4.16
N GLY A 38 6.36 -4.65 -3.94
CA GLY A 38 7.36 -5.62 -4.41
C GLY A 38 8.77 -5.04 -4.32
N PHE A 39 9.78 -5.89 -4.36
CA PHE A 39 11.17 -5.45 -4.39
C PHE A 39 11.50 -4.63 -5.65
N SER A 40 12.64 -3.93 -5.63
CA SER A 40 13.14 -3.27 -6.84
C SER A 40 13.25 -4.28 -7.99
N GLY A 41 12.83 -3.89 -9.20
CA GLY A 41 12.80 -4.78 -10.34
C GLY A 41 11.60 -5.75 -10.41
N ALA A 42 10.64 -5.70 -9.48
CA ALA A 42 9.45 -6.56 -9.52
C ALA A 42 8.45 -6.23 -10.65
N GLY A 43 8.70 -5.21 -11.48
CA GLY A 43 7.83 -4.84 -12.60
C GLY A 43 6.76 -3.78 -12.28
N LYS A 44 6.72 -3.25 -11.05
CA LYS A 44 5.69 -2.31 -10.58
C LYS A 44 5.51 -1.08 -11.46
N SER A 45 6.59 -0.33 -11.74
CA SER A 45 6.53 0.87 -12.58
C SER A 45 6.19 0.54 -14.05
N THR A 46 6.58 -0.65 -14.55
CA THR A 46 6.16 -1.14 -15.86
C THR A 46 4.65 -1.34 -15.91
N LEU A 47 4.09 -1.96 -14.87
CA LEU A 47 2.66 -2.16 -14.72
C LEU A 47 1.90 -0.82 -14.64
N LEU A 48 2.40 0.12 -13.84
CA LEU A 48 1.83 1.47 -13.73
C LEU A 48 1.80 2.19 -15.09
N ARG A 49 2.88 2.07 -15.88
CA ARG A 49 2.95 2.64 -17.24
C ARG A 49 1.97 1.99 -18.20
N MET A 50 1.58 0.74 -18.00
CA MET A 50 0.54 0.10 -18.80
C MET A 50 -0.85 0.61 -18.42
N ILE A 51 -1.13 0.82 -17.13
CA ILE A 51 -2.40 1.42 -16.69
C ILE A 51 -2.55 2.83 -17.27
N ASN A 52 -1.47 3.60 -17.35
CA ASN A 52 -1.44 4.92 -17.99
C ASN A 52 -1.32 4.84 -19.52
N ALA A 53 -1.30 3.63 -20.09
CA ALA A 53 -1.13 3.36 -21.51
C ALA A 53 0.15 3.99 -22.12
N LEU A 54 1.19 4.24 -21.32
CA LEU A 54 2.51 4.66 -21.78
C LEU A 54 3.32 3.47 -22.32
N GLU A 55 2.98 2.26 -21.88
CA GLU A 55 3.51 0.99 -22.35
C GLU A 55 2.36 0.10 -22.82
N VAL A 56 2.63 -0.71 -23.85
CA VAL A 56 1.69 -1.69 -24.38
C VAL A 56 2.15 -3.09 -23.95
N PRO A 57 1.27 -3.96 -23.42
CA PRO A 57 1.63 -5.32 -23.10
C PRO A 57 2.00 -6.11 -24.36
N THR A 58 2.91 -7.08 -24.21
CA THR A 58 3.26 -8.04 -25.28
C THR A 58 2.15 -9.06 -25.46
N LEU A 59 1.54 -9.51 -24.33
CA LEU A 59 0.38 -10.40 -24.32
C LEU A 59 -0.60 -9.89 -23.26
N GLY A 60 -1.88 -10.27 -23.39
CA GLY A 60 -2.94 -9.84 -22.49
C GLY A 60 -3.39 -8.41 -22.77
N HIS A 61 -4.15 -7.84 -21.87
CA HIS A 61 -4.70 -6.48 -22.04
C HIS A 61 -5.04 -5.81 -20.71
N VAL A 62 -5.15 -4.49 -20.77
CA VAL A 62 -5.62 -3.64 -19.67
C VAL A 62 -6.94 -3.00 -20.08
N THR A 63 -7.95 -3.08 -19.21
CA THR A 63 -9.23 -2.38 -19.42
C THR A 63 -9.44 -1.34 -18.34
N ILE A 64 -10.01 -0.20 -18.72
CA ILE A 64 -10.45 0.85 -17.80
C ILE A 64 -11.92 1.14 -18.08
N ASP A 65 -12.75 1.01 -17.05
CA ASP A 65 -14.22 1.11 -17.17
C ASP A 65 -14.80 0.23 -18.30
N GLY A 66 -14.27 -1.00 -18.44
CA GLY A 66 -14.69 -1.96 -19.47
C GLY A 66 -14.11 -1.71 -20.86
N VAL A 67 -13.34 -0.64 -21.08
CA VAL A 67 -12.73 -0.31 -22.36
C VAL A 67 -11.30 -0.86 -22.42
N ASN A 68 -11.01 -1.69 -23.42
CA ASN A 68 -9.64 -2.17 -23.67
C ASN A 68 -8.77 -1.02 -24.22
N ILE A 69 -7.86 -0.50 -23.38
CA ILE A 69 -7.04 0.66 -23.73
C ILE A 69 -5.96 0.35 -24.78
N ASN A 70 -5.64 -0.93 -24.98
CA ASN A 70 -4.61 -1.35 -25.93
C ASN A 70 -5.11 -1.34 -27.40
N GLN A 71 -6.43 -1.27 -27.59
CA GLN A 71 -7.06 -1.25 -28.93
C GLN A 71 -7.52 0.14 -29.37
N LEU A 72 -7.32 1.14 -28.52
CA LEU A 72 -7.79 2.50 -28.78
C LEU A 72 -6.91 3.22 -29.79
N SER A 73 -7.53 4.04 -30.65
CA SER A 73 -6.84 5.00 -31.48
C SER A 73 -6.12 6.06 -30.63
N PHE A 74 -5.14 6.75 -31.21
CA PHE A 74 -4.40 7.80 -30.51
C PHE A 74 -5.30 8.89 -29.89
N ASN A 75 -6.37 9.27 -30.59
CA ASN A 75 -7.29 10.30 -30.08
C ASN A 75 -8.17 9.79 -28.94
N GLU A 76 -8.61 8.54 -28.96
CA GLU A 76 -9.35 7.90 -27.88
C GLU A 76 -8.45 7.72 -26.65
N LEU A 77 -7.22 7.25 -26.87
CA LEU A 77 -6.24 7.10 -25.81
C LEU A 77 -5.93 8.42 -25.08
N ARG A 78 -5.85 9.54 -25.82
CA ARG A 78 -5.74 10.87 -25.21
C ARG A 78 -6.93 11.20 -24.30
N LYS A 79 -8.15 10.79 -24.66
CA LYS A 79 -9.33 11.00 -23.79
C LYS A 79 -9.24 10.16 -22.51
N VAL A 80 -8.78 8.90 -22.60
CA VAL A 80 -8.57 8.05 -21.43
C VAL A 80 -7.50 8.65 -20.53
N ARG A 81 -6.35 9.04 -21.07
CA ARG A 81 -5.24 9.65 -20.29
C ARG A 81 -5.64 10.94 -19.56
N LYS A 82 -6.60 11.71 -20.05
CA LYS A 82 -7.14 12.88 -19.32
C LYS A 82 -7.84 12.51 -18.02
N ARG A 83 -8.36 11.28 -17.93
CA ARG A 83 -9.03 10.76 -16.75
C ARG A 83 -8.06 10.08 -15.75
N ILE A 84 -6.76 10.08 -16.07
CA ILE A 84 -5.71 9.47 -15.26
C ILE A 84 -4.72 10.57 -14.88
N GLY A 85 -4.67 10.92 -13.60
CA GLY A 85 -3.62 11.75 -13.02
C GLY A 85 -2.40 10.91 -12.69
N MET A 86 -1.21 11.50 -12.74
CA MET A 86 0.03 10.81 -12.36
C MET A 86 0.89 11.68 -11.46
N VAL A 87 1.29 11.12 -10.33
CA VAL A 87 2.22 11.69 -9.35
C VAL A 87 3.51 10.91 -9.42
N PHE A 88 4.64 11.59 -9.53
CA PHE A 88 5.96 11.00 -9.77
C PHE A 88 6.85 11.12 -8.53
N GLN A 89 7.76 10.19 -8.37
CA GLN A 89 8.79 10.17 -7.34
C GLN A 89 9.66 11.45 -7.34
N GLN A 90 10.07 11.94 -8.50
CA GLN A 90 10.92 13.12 -8.67
C GLN A 90 10.11 14.40 -8.93
N PHE A 91 8.83 14.45 -8.52
CA PHE A 91 7.89 15.56 -8.71
C PHE A 91 7.65 15.97 -10.18
N ASN A 92 8.65 15.91 -11.06
CA ASN A 92 8.62 16.29 -12.47
C ASN A 92 7.98 17.66 -12.71
N LEU A 93 8.29 18.64 -11.85
CA LEU A 93 7.85 20.03 -12.00
C LEU A 93 8.71 20.75 -13.02
N LEU A 94 8.09 21.68 -13.74
CA LEU A 94 8.80 22.57 -14.67
C LEU A 94 9.46 23.71 -13.87
N ASN A 95 10.78 23.62 -13.70
CA ASN A 95 11.54 24.56 -12.86
C ASN A 95 11.47 26.01 -13.32
N ALA A 96 11.31 26.24 -14.64
CA ALA A 96 11.16 27.58 -15.23
C ALA A 96 9.72 28.14 -15.16
N LYS A 97 8.81 27.44 -14.49
CA LYS A 97 7.41 27.80 -14.37
C LYS A 97 7.03 27.94 -12.90
N SER A 98 6.12 28.87 -12.61
CA SER A 98 5.57 29.04 -11.26
C SER A 98 4.76 27.83 -10.82
N VAL A 99 4.40 27.76 -9.54
CA VAL A 99 3.46 26.77 -8.98
C VAL A 99 2.13 26.83 -9.74
N TYR A 100 1.59 28.05 -9.91
CA TYR A 100 0.38 28.26 -10.70
C TYR A 100 0.50 27.68 -12.10
N ASP A 101 1.56 28.01 -12.84
CA ASP A 101 1.76 27.51 -14.20
C ASP A 101 1.89 25.98 -14.25
N ASN A 102 2.59 25.37 -13.30
CA ASN A 102 2.70 23.91 -13.22
C ASN A 102 1.33 23.24 -13.09
N VAL A 103 0.44 23.76 -12.27
CA VAL A 103 -0.93 23.23 -12.11
C VAL A 103 -1.81 23.57 -13.32
N ALA A 104 -1.60 24.73 -13.95
CA ALA A 104 -2.40 25.19 -15.09
C ALA A 104 -2.11 24.43 -16.40
N ILE A 105 -0.89 23.91 -16.59
CA ILE A 105 -0.46 23.28 -17.87
C ILE A 105 -1.45 22.22 -18.41
N PRO A 106 -1.96 21.25 -17.63
CA PRO A 106 -2.91 20.27 -18.17
C PRO A 106 -4.20 20.92 -18.69
N LEU A 107 -4.64 22.00 -18.08
CA LEU A 107 -5.83 22.75 -18.49
C LEU A 107 -5.57 23.54 -19.78
N ILE A 108 -4.40 24.21 -19.87
CA ILE A 108 -3.96 24.94 -21.06
C ILE A 108 -3.89 24.00 -22.27
N LEU A 109 -3.27 22.82 -22.10
CA LEU A 109 -3.18 21.81 -23.15
C LEU A 109 -4.55 21.27 -23.58
N ASN A 110 -5.52 21.33 -22.68
CA ASN A 110 -6.92 21.00 -22.95
C ASN A 110 -7.73 22.16 -23.54
N LYS A 111 -7.10 23.33 -23.76
CA LYS A 111 -7.74 24.54 -24.30
C LYS A 111 -8.90 25.07 -23.43
N VAL A 112 -8.79 24.91 -22.11
CA VAL A 112 -9.75 25.46 -21.15
C VAL A 112 -9.64 26.98 -21.16
N PRO A 113 -10.75 27.75 -21.07
CA PRO A 113 -10.73 29.20 -20.96
C PRO A 113 -9.94 29.70 -19.75
N LYS A 114 -9.21 30.79 -19.89
CA LYS A 114 -8.34 31.33 -18.84
C LYS A 114 -9.08 31.57 -17.51
N SER A 115 -10.28 32.12 -17.57
CA SER A 115 -11.09 32.38 -16.37
C SER A 115 -11.47 31.15 -15.58
N GLU A 116 -11.65 30.02 -16.28
CA GLU A 116 -11.91 28.72 -15.65
C GLU A 116 -10.60 28.13 -15.08
N ILE A 117 -9.47 28.30 -15.79
CA ILE A 117 -8.15 27.89 -15.32
C ILE A 117 -7.83 28.61 -14.01
N ASP A 118 -7.99 29.95 -13.96
CA ASP A 118 -7.69 30.77 -12.78
C ASP A 118 -8.48 30.26 -11.55
N LYS A 119 -9.78 30.02 -11.74
CA LYS A 119 -10.65 29.48 -10.68
C LYS A 119 -10.22 28.09 -10.24
N LYS A 120 -9.99 27.17 -11.20
CA LYS A 120 -9.64 25.79 -10.90
C LYS A 120 -8.29 25.65 -10.21
N VAL A 121 -7.27 26.37 -10.71
CA VAL A 121 -5.93 26.36 -10.11
C VAL A 121 -5.97 26.88 -8.69
N LYS A 122 -6.69 27.99 -8.44
CA LYS A 122 -6.87 28.50 -7.08
C LYS A 122 -7.49 27.46 -6.16
N THR A 123 -8.61 26.85 -6.55
CA THR A 123 -9.27 25.80 -5.77
C THR A 123 -8.34 24.62 -5.47
N LEU A 124 -7.55 24.18 -6.46
CA LEU A 124 -6.63 23.08 -6.28
C LEU A 124 -5.45 23.43 -5.38
N LEU A 125 -4.91 24.63 -5.48
CA LEU A 125 -3.84 25.10 -4.60
C LEU A 125 -4.33 25.25 -3.15
N ASP A 126 -5.55 25.77 -2.96
CA ASP A 126 -6.19 25.82 -1.65
C ASP A 126 -6.42 24.39 -1.10
N PHE A 127 -6.86 23.46 -1.94
CA PHE A 127 -7.07 22.04 -1.57
C PHE A 127 -5.78 21.34 -1.11
N VAL A 128 -4.62 21.69 -1.67
CA VAL A 128 -3.33 21.09 -1.27
C VAL A 128 -2.56 21.98 -0.28
N ASP A 129 -3.19 22.99 0.33
CA ASP A 129 -2.65 23.93 1.32
C ASP A 129 -1.44 24.76 0.79
N LEU A 130 -1.51 25.20 -0.47
CA LEU A 130 -0.48 26.02 -1.14
C LEU A 130 -1.03 27.28 -1.81
N GLY A 131 -2.18 27.79 -1.34
CA GLY A 131 -2.81 28.98 -1.92
C GLY A 131 -1.91 30.22 -1.91
N ASP A 132 -1.07 30.39 -0.88
CA ASP A 132 -0.10 31.47 -0.74
C ASP A 132 1.15 31.33 -1.62
N LYS A 133 1.40 30.16 -2.21
CA LYS A 133 2.59 29.80 -2.99
C LYS A 133 2.38 29.84 -4.51
N ALA A 134 1.23 30.33 -4.99
CA ALA A 134 0.90 30.31 -6.42
C ALA A 134 1.99 30.91 -7.33
N ASN A 135 2.65 31.97 -6.88
CA ASN A 135 3.68 32.68 -7.64
C ASN A 135 5.11 32.19 -7.37
N ALA A 136 5.31 31.27 -6.41
CA ALA A 136 6.62 30.70 -6.11
C ALA A 136 7.09 29.77 -7.23
N TYR A 137 8.39 29.53 -7.30
CA TYR A 137 9.00 28.59 -8.23
C TYR A 137 9.40 27.28 -7.52
N PRO A 138 9.50 26.15 -8.24
CA PRO A 138 9.88 24.87 -7.61
C PRO A 138 11.16 24.90 -6.79
N GLY A 139 12.14 25.75 -7.16
CA GLY A 139 13.38 25.90 -6.40
C GLY A 139 13.21 26.50 -4.99
N GLU A 140 12.09 27.18 -4.74
CA GLU A 140 11.75 27.83 -3.47
C GLU A 140 10.91 26.94 -2.54
N LEU A 141 10.57 25.72 -2.97
CA LEU A 141 9.69 24.80 -2.27
C LEU A 141 10.45 23.67 -1.59
N SER A 142 9.95 23.23 -0.43
CA SER A 142 10.36 21.96 0.18
C SER A 142 9.94 20.75 -0.66
N GLY A 143 10.48 19.55 -0.37
CA GLY A 143 10.10 18.32 -1.05
C GLY A 143 8.60 18.04 -0.96
N GLY A 144 8.01 18.14 0.23
CA GLY A 144 6.57 17.97 0.43
C GLY A 144 5.72 18.99 -0.31
N GLN A 145 6.14 20.25 -0.34
CA GLN A 145 5.46 21.28 -1.14
C GLN A 145 5.51 20.97 -2.63
N LYS A 146 6.66 20.51 -3.15
CA LYS A 146 6.77 20.06 -4.55
C LYS A 146 5.82 18.91 -4.85
N GLN A 147 5.70 17.96 -3.92
CA GLN A 147 4.80 16.83 -4.07
C GLN A 147 3.33 17.27 -4.08
N ARG A 148 2.95 18.18 -3.19
CA ARG A 148 1.61 18.79 -3.19
C ARG A 148 1.28 19.51 -4.51
N VAL A 149 2.23 20.24 -5.09
CA VAL A 149 2.08 20.83 -6.43
C VAL A 149 1.89 19.72 -7.49
N GLY A 150 2.67 18.63 -7.42
CA GLY A 150 2.53 17.46 -8.29
C GLY A 150 1.14 16.85 -8.22
N ILE A 151 0.59 16.70 -7.01
CA ILE A 151 -0.78 16.19 -6.77
C ILE A 151 -1.81 17.18 -7.34
N ALA A 152 -1.71 18.47 -7.06
CA ALA A 152 -2.62 19.48 -7.59
C ALA A 152 -2.63 19.48 -9.13
N ARG A 153 -1.46 19.39 -9.77
CA ARG A 153 -1.33 19.27 -11.23
C ARG A 153 -2.00 18.00 -11.76
N ALA A 154 -1.82 16.87 -11.07
CA ALA A 154 -2.44 15.60 -11.46
C ALA A 154 -3.97 15.64 -11.36
N LEU A 155 -4.51 16.41 -10.42
CA LEU A 155 -5.95 16.60 -10.21
C LEU A 155 -6.59 17.64 -11.15
N ALA A 156 -5.79 18.42 -11.89
CA ALA A 156 -6.28 19.55 -12.68
C ALA A 156 -7.34 19.16 -13.74
N THR A 157 -7.27 17.94 -14.28
CA THR A 157 -8.20 17.46 -15.31
C THR A 157 -9.40 16.68 -14.74
N ASP A 158 -9.67 16.76 -13.45
CA ASP A 158 -10.71 15.97 -12.75
C ASP A 158 -10.59 14.46 -13.05
N PRO A 159 -9.44 13.85 -12.75
CA PRO A 159 -9.22 12.45 -13.06
C PRO A 159 -10.10 11.54 -12.20
N SER A 160 -10.49 10.39 -12.75
CA SER A 160 -11.14 9.31 -11.99
C SER A 160 -10.14 8.35 -11.36
N ILE A 161 -8.89 8.38 -11.81
CA ILE A 161 -7.77 7.54 -11.35
C ILE A 161 -6.57 8.43 -11.08
N LEU A 162 -5.92 8.24 -9.94
CA LEU A 162 -4.64 8.86 -9.58
C LEU A 162 -3.59 7.77 -9.41
N LEU A 163 -2.57 7.77 -10.24
CA LEU A 163 -1.44 6.85 -10.17
C LEU A 163 -0.28 7.53 -9.42
N CYS A 164 0.23 6.90 -8.37
CA CYS A 164 1.33 7.38 -7.56
C CYS A 164 2.52 6.44 -7.70
N ASP A 165 3.57 6.87 -8.38
CA ASP A 165 4.82 6.11 -8.56
C ASP A 165 5.83 6.57 -7.52
N GLU A 166 5.99 5.79 -6.43
CA GLU A 166 6.89 6.08 -5.30
C GLU A 166 6.77 7.52 -4.76
N ALA A 167 5.54 8.00 -4.60
CA ALA A 167 5.23 9.40 -4.31
C ALA A 167 5.77 9.92 -2.97
N THR A 168 6.23 9.05 -2.08
CA THR A 168 6.72 9.38 -0.73
C THR A 168 8.21 9.10 -0.50
N SER A 169 8.84 8.29 -1.35
CA SER A 169 10.18 7.74 -1.13
C SER A 169 11.31 8.78 -1.02
N ALA A 170 11.08 10.01 -1.43
CA ALA A 170 12.06 11.11 -1.34
C ALA A 170 11.75 12.10 -0.21
N LEU A 171 10.82 11.77 0.70
CA LEU A 171 10.32 12.64 1.75
C LEU A 171 10.73 12.15 3.14
N ASP A 172 10.78 13.06 4.11
CA ASP A 172 10.92 12.73 5.51
C ASP A 172 9.62 12.13 6.08
N PRO A 173 9.65 11.45 7.24
CA PRO A 173 8.47 10.75 7.80
C PRO A 173 7.26 11.66 8.04
N ASP A 174 7.46 12.86 8.59
CA ASP A 174 6.36 13.78 8.89
C ASP A 174 5.70 14.31 7.61
N THR A 175 6.54 14.61 6.62
CA THR A 175 6.07 15.02 5.29
C THR A 175 5.35 13.88 4.58
N THR A 176 5.87 12.64 4.69
CA THR A 176 5.21 11.44 4.16
C THR A 176 3.81 11.30 4.73
N GLU A 177 3.64 11.36 6.05
CA GLU A 177 2.34 11.28 6.70
C GLU A 177 1.35 12.33 6.16
N SER A 178 1.81 13.57 6.03
CA SER A 178 1.03 14.68 5.47
C SER A 178 0.58 14.44 4.01
N ILE A 179 1.42 13.81 3.19
CA ILE A 179 1.07 13.45 1.80
C ILE A 179 0.08 12.28 1.78
N LEU A 180 0.22 11.29 2.65
CA LEU A 180 -0.71 10.17 2.75
C LEU A 180 -2.12 10.67 3.13
N GLN A 181 -2.23 11.54 4.13
CA GLN A 181 -3.50 12.17 4.52
C GLN A 181 -4.12 12.98 3.37
N LEU A 182 -3.29 13.65 2.55
CA LEU A 182 -3.78 14.34 1.37
C LEU A 182 -4.33 13.35 0.32
N LEU A 183 -3.67 12.21 0.09
CA LEU A 183 -4.16 11.18 -0.83
C LEU A 183 -5.46 10.52 -0.35
N GLU A 184 -5.60 10.28 0.94
CA GLU A 184 -6.87 9.83 1.54
C GLU A 184 -7.98 10.87 1.33
N ARG A 185 -7.67 12.15 1.52
CA ARG A 185 -8.60 13.26 1.28
C ARG A 185 -9.02 13.34 -0.18
N VAL A 186 -8.09 13.13 -1.12
CA VAL A 186 -8.38 13.03 -2.56
C VAL A 186 -9.35 11.87 -2.85
N ASN A 187 -9.11 10.70 -2.28
CA ASN A 187 -9.98 9.55 -2.46
C ASN A 187 -11.38 9.81 -1.88
N ARG A 188 -11.45 10.21 -0.61
CA ARG A 188 -12.70 10.38 0.14
C ARG A 188 -13.56 11.54 -0.38
N GLU A 189 -12.96 12.72 -0.62
CA GLU A 189 -13.71 13.94 -0.96
C GLU A 189 -13.97 14.08 -2.46
N LEU A 190 -13.05 13.59 -3.31
CA LEU A 190 -13.17 13.70 -4.77
C LEU A 190 -13.62 12.40 -5.43
N GLY A 191 -13.70 11.28 -4.69
CA GLY A 191 -14.10 9.98 -5.21
C GLY A 191 -13.12 9.38 -6.22
N VAL A 192 -11.85 9.79 -6.16
CA VAL A 192 -10.79 9.35 -7.07
C VAL A 192 -10.25 8.00 -6.62
N THR A 193 -10.14 7.03 -7.52
CA THR A 193 -9.43 5.76 -7.27
C THR A 193 -7.94 6.04 -7.26
N VAL A 194 -7.25 5.69 -6.17
CA VAL A 194 -5.81 5.92 -6.01
C VAL A 194 -5.06 4.61 -6.15
N VAL A 195 -4.03 4.57 -6.99
CA VAL A 195 -3.14 3.42 -7.15
C VAL A 195 -1.73 3.83 -6.74
N ILE A 196 -1.21 3.19 -5.70
CA ILE A 196 0.08 3.51 -5.11
C ILE A 196 1.07 2.39 -5.42
N VAL A 197 2.14 2.74 -6.11
CA VAL A 197 3.31 1.87 -6.29
C VAL A 197 4.37 2.30 -5.30
N THR A 198 4.80 1.37 -4.45
CA THR A 198 5.85 1.65 -3.46
C THR A 198 6.59 0.36 -3.07
N HIS A 199 7.76 0.52 -2.49
CA HIS A 199 8.46 -0.53 -1.74
C HIS A 199 8.36 -0.30 -0.22
N GLU A 200 7.73 0.80 0.21
CA GLU A 200 7.49 1.16 1.61
C GLU A 200 6.17 0.53 2.08
N ILE A 201 6.25 -0.47 2.93
CA ILE A 201 5.10 -1.24 3.39
C ILE A 201 4.23 -0.43 4.35
N ASP A 202 4.84 0.46 5.13
CA ASP A 202 4.15 1.38 6.04
C ASP A 202 3.12 2.25 5.30
N VAL A 203 3.42 2.65 4.07
CA VAL A 203 2.50 3.42 3.22
C VAL A 203 1.25 2.59 2.92
N ILE A 204 1.43 1.31 2.57
CA ILE A 204 0.32 0.40 2.27
C ILE A 204 -0.53 0.17 3.51
N GLN A 205 0.12 -0.11 4.64
CA GLN A 205 -0.54 -0.36 5.91
C GLN A 205 -1.42 0.82 6.34
N LYS A 206 -0.94 2.05 6.12
CA LYS A 206 -1.60 3.27 6.60
C LYS A 206 -2.84 3.65 5.82
N ILE A 207 -2.81 3.60 4.49
CA ILE A 207 -3.89 4.19 3.69
C ILE A 207 -4.52 3.28 2.63
N CYS A 208 -3.90 2.12 2.30
CA CYS A 208 -4.48 1.26 1.28
C CYS A 208 -5.54 0.33 1.88
N ASN A 209 -6.65 0.12 1.16
CA ASN A 209 -7.65 -0.87 1.54
C ASN A 209 -7.40 -2.23 0.85
N ARG A 210 -6.73 -2.24 -0.29
CA ARG A 210 -6.36 -3.48 -1.00
C ARG A 210 -4.92 -3.41 -1.48
N VAL A 211 -4.29 -4.56 -1.60
CA VAL A 211 -2.89 -4.68 -2.00
C VAL A 211 -2.67 -5.85 -2.95
N VAL A 212 -1.71 -5.69 -3.84
CA VAL A 212 -1.09 -6.76 -4.62
C VAL A 212 0.41 -6.81 -4.34
N VAL A 213 0.90 -8.01 -4.10
CA VAL A 213 2.33 -8.30 -3.93
C VAL A 213 2.89 -8.84 -5.23
N MET A 214 3.99 -8.26 -5.70
CA MET A 214 4.69 -8.67 -6.92
C MET A 214 6.13 -9.08 -6.65
N GLU A 215 6.59 -10.09 -7.34
CA GLU A 215 7.98 -10.56 -7.30
C GLU A 215 8.42 -11.05 -8.68
N HIS A 216 9.58 -10.60 -9.14
CA HIS A 216 10.16 -11.01 -10.45
C HIS A 216 9.18 -10.95 -11.63
N GLY A 217 8.39 -9.88 -11.71
CA GLY A 217 7.39 -9.67 -12.76
C GLY A 217 6.10 -10.48 -12.61
N LYS A 218 5.94 -11.22 -11.54
CA LYS A 218 4.77 -12.07 -11.30
C LYS A 218 3.88 -11.51 -10.20
N PHE A 219 2.61 -11.80 -10.33
CA PHE A 219 1.64 -11.67 -9.27
C PHE A 219 1.85 -12.81 -8.24
N ILE A 220 1.95 -12.44 -6.96
CA ILE A 220 2.20 -13.40 -5.89
C ILE A 220 0.96 -13.58 -5.02
N GLU A 221 0.42 -12.49 -4.50
CA GLU A 221 -0.70 -12.50 -3.58
C GLU A 221 -1.47 -11.19 -3.66
N SER A 222 -2.79 -11.20 -3.44
CA SER A 222 -3.60 -10.00 -3.25
C SER A 222 -4.80 -10.25 -2.35
N GLY A 223 -5.33 -9.17 -1.80
CA GLY A 223 -6.51 -9.16 -0.94
C GLY A 223 -6.72 -7.78 -0.32
N SER A 224 -7.59 -7.70 0.70
CA SER A 224 -7.58 -6.55 1.58
C SER A 224 -6.24 -6.47 2.32
N VAL A 225 -5.84 -5.27 2.72
CA VAL A 225 -4.61 -5.10 3.51
C VAL A 225 -4.71 -5.92 4.80
N LEU A 226 -5.90 -5.91 5.42
CA LEU A 226 -6.16 -6.71 6.62
C LEU A 226 -5.91 -8.21 6.39
N GLU A 227 -6.42 -8.80 5.30
CA GLU A 227 -6.23 -10.23 4.99
C GLU A 227 -4.77 -10.56 4.70
N VAL A 228 -4.12 -9.79 3.83
CA VAL A 228 -2.75 -10.06 3.38
C VAL A 228 -1.74 -9.84 4.51
N PHE A 229 -1.98 -8.87 5.42
CA PHE A 229 -1.07 -8.56 6.51
C PHE A 229 -1.31 -9.42 7.76
N SER A 230 -2.55 -9.81 8.04
CA SER A 230 -2.85 -10.70 9.17
C SER A 230 -2.51 -12.17 8.88
N LYS A 231 -2.66 -12.61 7.62
CA LYS A 231 -2.50 -14.01 7.21
C LYS A 231 -1.75 -14.15 5.88
N PRO A 232 -0.50 -13.67 5.80
CA PRO A 232 0.29 -13.78 4.58
C PRO A 232 0.54 -15.25 4.21
N LYS A 233 0.22 -15.62 2.96
CA LYS A 233 0.33 -17.01 2.49
C LYS A 233 1.70 -17.31 1.88
N HIS A 234 2.22 -16.37 1.07
CA HIS A 234 3.48 -16.53 0.36
C HIS A 234 4.67 -16.07 1.20
N GLU A 235 5.82 -16.74 1.09
CA GLU A 235 7.03 -16.39 1.86
C GLU A 235 7.51 -14.95 1.60
N THR A 236 7.39 -14.48 0.37
CA THR A 236 7.72 -13.10 0.03
C THR A 236 6.81 -12.11 0.74
N THR A 237 5.49 -12.39 0.80
CA THR A 237 4.53 -11.57 1.55
C THR A 237 4.86 -11.57 3.04
N LYS A 238 5.16 -12.74 3.62
CA LYS A 238 5.58 -12.85 5.03
C LYS A 238 6.81 -12.00 5.32
N ARG A 239 7.82 -12.05 4.45
CA ARG A 239 9.02 -11.20 4.59
C ARG A 239 8.69 -9.72 4.56
N PHE A 240 7.80 -9.29 3.67
CA PHE A 240 7.35 -7.91 3.62
C PHE A 240 6.60 -7.51 4.90
N VAL A 241 5.61 -8.30 5.30
CA VAL A 241 4.79 -8.00 6.49
C VAL A 241 5.64 -7.93 7.75
N ARG A 242 6.63 -8.81 7.92
CA ARG A 242 7.54 -8.81 9.07
C ARG A 242 8.35 -7.52 9.24
N THR A 243 8.55 -6.74 8.18
CA THR A 243 9.28 -5.46 8.29
C THR A 243 8.49 -4.40 9.06
N VAL A 244 7.17 -4.48 9.05
CA VAL A 244 6.24 -3.52 9.71
C VAL A 244 5.49 -4.13 10.88
N ILE A 245 5.26 -5.44 10.84
CA ILE A 245 4.61 -6.20 11.91
C ILE A 245 5.56 -7.33 12.32
N PRO A 246 6.53 -7.05 13.19
CA PRO A 246 7.43 -8.08 13.70
C PRO A 246 6.62 -9.17 14.41
N ASP A 247 7.00 -10.42 14.19
CA ASP A 247 6.28 -11.58 14.69
C ASP A 247 7.21 -12.69 15.20
N GLU A 248 8.44 -12.32 15.60
CA GLU A 248 9.48 -13.24 16.02
C GLU A 248 9.97 -12.94 17.44
N ILE A 249 10.34 -14.01 18.17
CA ILE A 249 10.94 -13.90 19.50
C ILE A 249 12.34 -13.31 19.35
N PRO A 250 12.71 -12.26 20.12
CA PRO A 250 14.06 -11.71 20.13
C PRO A 250 15.12 -12.76 20.47
N SER A 251 16.29 -12.67 19.84
CA SER A 251 17.36 -13.65 19.99
C SER A 251 17.82 -13.82 21.44
N THR A 252 17.87 -12.74 22.21
CA THR A 252 18.20 -12.78 23.64
C THR A 252 17.18 -13.58 24.45
N VAL A 253 15.89 -13.46 24.13
CA VAL A 253 14.82 -14.23 24.78
C VAL A 253 14.91 -15.72 24.39
N LYS A 254 15.21 -16.02 23.12
CA LYS A 254 15.43 -17.42 22.68
C LYS A 254 16.57 -18.08 23.48
N HIS A 255 17.67 -17.37 23.71
CA HIS A 255 18.77 -17.89 24.54
C HIS A 255 18.35 -18.19 25.98
N THR A 256 17.55 -17.32 26.58
CA THR A 256 17.03 -17.53 27.95
C THR A 256 16.12 -18.75 27.99
N LEU A 257 15.22 -18.90 27.03
CA LEU A 257 14.31 -20.04 26.92
C LEU A 257 15.04 -21.37 26.72
N ALA A 258 16.14 -21.39 25.97
CA ALA A 258 16.95 -22.58 25.77
C ALA A 258 17.59 -23.11 27.09
N CYS A 259 17.71 -22.25 28.10
CA CYS A 259 18.19 -22.60 29.44
C CYS A 259 17.07 -23.04 30.40
N ASP A 260 15.79 -22.80 30.05
CA ASP A 260 14.64 -23.19 30.87
C ASP A 260 14.40 -24.70 30.73
N LYS A 261 14.47 -25.43 31.86
CA LYS A 261 14.27 -26.88 31.89
C LYS A 261 12.84 -27.31 32.23
N ARG A 262 11.96 -26.35 32.54
CA ARG A 262 10.57 -26.66 32.84
C ARG A 262 9.84 -27.08 31.57
N PRO A 263 8.83 -27.98 31.64
CA PRO A 263 7.98 -28.24 30.49
C PRO A 263 7.21 -26.99 30.12
N TYR A 264 7.31 -26.56 28.86
CA TYR A 264 6.57 -25.39 28.37
C TYR A 264 6.13 -25.57 26.93
N THR A 265 5.06 -24.87 26.57
CA THR A 265 4.58 -24.70 25.21
C THR A 265 4.61 -23.21 24.84
N ILE A 266 5.01 -22.88 23.62
CA ILE A 266 4.96 -21.51 23.13
C ILE A 266 3.86 -21.41 22.08
N LEU A 267 2.90 -20.51 22.33
CA LEU A 267 1.86 -20.20 21.35
C LEU A 267 2.06 -18.78 20.81
N LYS A 268 1.97 -18.67 19.49
CA LYS A 268 1.79 -17.39 18.79
C LYS A 268 0.30 -17.24 18.55
N MET A 269 -0.28 -16.19 19.13
CA MET A 269 -1.71 -15.91 19.08
C MET A 269 -1.98 -14.64 18.28
N HIS A 270 -3.02 -14.68 17.45
CA HIS A 270 -3.47 -13.57 16.64
C HIS A 270 -4.82 -13.07 17.16
N PHE A 271 -4.84 -11.81 17.54
CA PHE A 271 -6.03 -11.11 18.03
C PHE A 271 -6.49 -10.12 16.95
N LEU A 272 -7.75 -10.13 16.59
CA LEU A 272 -8.30 -9.26 15.56
C LEU A 272 -9.49 -8.46 16.09
N GLY A 273 -9.50 -7.15 15.87
CA GLY A 273 -10.60 -6.29 16.28
C GLY A 273 -10.80 -6.22 17.79
N ASN A 274 -12.03 -6.43 18.25
CA ASN A 274 -12.39 -6.27 19.67
C ASN A 274 -11.68 -7.27 20.59
N ASN A 275 -11.28 -8.44 20.09
CA ASN A 275 -10.58 -9.46 20.88
C ASN A 275 -9.19 -8.99 21.37
N THR A 276 -8.61 -7.94 20.77
CA THR A 276 -7.32 -7.37 21.19
C THR A 276 -7.36 -6.68 22.56
N THR A 277 -8.52 -6.26 23.03
CA THR A 277 -8.71 -5.58 24.31
C THR A 277 -9.20 -6.51 25.43
N ASP A 278 -9.52 -7.77 25.11
CA ASP A 278 -10.02 -8.73 26.06
C ASP A 278 -8.92 -9.21 27.03
N ASN A 279 -9.29 -9.45 28.28
CA ASN A 279 -8.38 -9.89 29.34
C ASN A 279 -8.03 -11.40 29.23
N VAL A 280 -7.70 -11.87 28.01
CA VAL A 280 -7.53 -13.30 27.72
C VAL A 280 -6.44 -13.94 28.58
N LEU A 281 -5.26 -13.32 28.66
CA LEU A 281 -4.17 -13.83 29.48
C LEU A 281 -4.51 -13.84 30.98
N TYR A 282 -5.25 -12.83 31.45
CA TYR A 282 -5.74 -12.80 32.82
C TYR A 282 -6.69 -13.97 33.10
N HIS A 283 -7.64 -14.23 32.19
CA HIS A 283 -8.57 -15.34 32.33
C HIS A 283 -7.86 -16.68 32.30
N ILE A 284 -6.88 -16.86 31.43
CA ILE A 284 -6.08 -18.06 31.36
C ILE A 284 -5.37 -18.31 32.69
N ASN A 285 -4.61 -17.35 33.20
CA ASN A 285 -3.88 -17.49 34.48
C ASN A 285 -4.77 -17.68 35.69
N LYS A 286 -6.01 -17.20 35.64
CA LYS A 286 -6.97 -17.35 36.75
C LYS A 286 -7.71 -18.68 36.72
N THR A 287 -7.91 -19.27 35.53
CA THR A 287 -8.80 -20.41 35.33
C THR A 287 -8.04 -21.73 35.26
N PHE A 288 -6.84 -21.71 34.67
CA PHE A 288 -6.02 -22.89 34.42
C PHE A 288 -4.78 -22.89 35.35
N ASP A 289 -4.33 -24.08 35.75
CA ASP A 289 -3.16 -24.25 36.60
C ASP A 289 -1.88 -24.24 35.79
N LEU A 290 -1.49 -23.01 35.32
CA LEU A 290 -0.28 -22.79 34.55
C LEU A 290 0.24 -21.37 34.73
N GLU A 291 1.52 -21.17 34.40
CA GLU A 291 2.15 -19.84 34.37
C GLU A 291 2.29 -19.35 32.94
N THR A 292 2.12 -18.06 32.71
CA THR A 292 2.34 -17.45 31.39
C THR A 292 3.44 -16.41 31.43
N SER A 293 4.25 -16.37 30.37
CA SER A 293 5.24 -15.32 30.13
C SER A 293 5.10 -14.78 28.72
N VAL A 294 4.89 -13.48 28.58
CA VAL A 294 4.87 -12.83 27.25
C VAL A 294 6.30 -12.69 26.76
N LEU A 295 6.63 -13.38 25.69
CA LEU A 295 7.95 -13.37 25.07
C LEU A 295 8.10 -12.25 24.04
N PHE A 296 7.00 -11.95 23.35
CA PHE A 296 6.88 -10.87 22.39
C PHE A 296 5.41 -10.46 22.26
N ALA A 297 5.17 -9.18 22.07
CA ALA A 297 3.84 -8.67 21.73
C ALA A 297 3.97 -7.45 20.81
N THR A 298 3.11 -7.38 19.82
CA THR A 298 2.92 -6.20 18.98
C THR A 298 1.43 -5.97 18.78
N VAL A 299 1.04 -4.70 18.73
CA VAL A 299 -0.33 -4.27 18.45
C VAL A 299 -0.23 -3.18 17.40
N THR A 300 -0.95 -3.36 16.31
CA THR A 300 -0.95 -2.42 15.18
C THR A 300 -2.37 -2.23 14.63
N GLU A 301 -2.63 -1.08 14.04
CA GLU A 301 -3.89 -0.79 13.35
C GLU A 301 -3.74 -1.05 11.85
N LEU A 302 -4.73 -1.75 11.28
CA LEU A 302 -4.87 -2.04 9.86
C LEU A 302 -6.29 -1.71 9.43
N GLU A 303 -6.50 -0.77 8.52
CA GLU A 303 -7.85 -0.42 8.01
C GLU A 303 -8.88 -0.18 9.16
N HIS A 304 -8.51 0.59 10.20
CA HIS A 304 -9.36 0.82 11.39
C HIS A 304 -9.66 -0.44 12.22
N THR A 305 -8.93 -1.53 11.99
CA THR A 305 -9.02 -2.77 12.76
C THR A 305 -7.71 -3.02 13.48
N VAL A 306 -7.77 -3.34 14.74
CA VAL A 306 -6.57 -3.62 15.54
C VAL A 306 -6.17 -5.08 15.34
N LEU A 307 -4.91 -5.30 14.97
CA LEU A 307 -4.24 -6.62 14.95
C LEU A 307 -3.26 -6.68 16.11
N GLY A 308 -3.43 -7.67 17.00
CA GLY A 308 -2.47 -8.02 18.04
C GLY A 308 -1.80 -9.34 17.74
N ILE A 309 -0.48 -9.40 17.84
CA ILE A 309 0.28 -10.66 17.77
C ILE A 309 1.00 -10.82 19.10
N PHE A 310 0.70 -11.89 19.81
CA PHE A 310 1.31 -12.23 21.09
C PHE A 310 1.99 -13.58 20.98
N ILE A 311 3.25 -13.65 21.40
CA ILE A 311 3.98 -14.90 21.55
C ILE A 311 4.18 -15.12 23.03
N VAL A 312 3.52 -16.15 23.56
CA VAL A 312 3.44 -16.44 24.98
C VAL A 312 3.95 -17.83 25.27
N GLN A 313 4.82 -17.93 26.29
CA GLN A 313 5.24 -19.17 26.89
C GLN A 313 4.19 -19.56 27.94
N PHE A 314 3.74 -20.80 27.89
CA PHE A 314 2.86 -21.44 28.87
C PHE A 314 3.64 -22.54 29.55
N ILE A 315 3.76 -22.48 30.88
CA ILE A 315 4.45 -23.45 31.70
C ILE A 315 3.41 -24.21 32.48
N GLY A 316 3.24 -25.49 32.19
CA GLY A 316 2.22 -26.36 32.76
C GLY A 316 2.23 -27.73 32.06
N ASP A 317 1.32 -28.60 32.43
CA ASP A 317 1.19 -29.92 31.83
C ASP A 317 0.37 -29.91 30.52
N ASP A 318 0.45 -30.99 29.77
CA ASP A 318 -0.23 -31.13 28.46
C ASP A 318 -1.76 -31.11 28.61
N LEU A 319 -2.32 -31.51 29.76
CA LEU A 319 -3.76 -31.53 30.00
C LEU A 319 -4.30 -30.11 30.14
N GLU A 320 -3.64 -29.27 30.91
CA GLU A 320 -4.01 -27.85 31.07
C GLU A 320 -3.81 -27.11 29.77
N MET A 321 -2.72 -27.39 29.01
CA MET A 321 -2.52 -26.83 27.67
C MET A 321 -3.61 -27.20 26.68
N GLY A 322 -4.15 -28.42 26.76
CA GLY A 322 -5.31 -28.82 25.96
C GLY A 322 -6.53 -27.93 26.21
N LYS A 323 -6.84 -27.66 27.47
CA LYS A 323 -7.95 -26.79 27.89
C LYS A 323 -7.73 -25.32 27.43
N VAL A 324 -6.51 -24.82 27.52
CA VAL A 324 -6.16 -23.47 27.03
C VAL A 324 -6.38 -23.36 25.53
N LYS A 325 -5.95 -24.35 24.75
CA LYS A 325 -6.15 -24.38 23.30
C LYS A 325 -7.65 -24.38 22.94
N GLU A 326 -8.46 -25.18 23.63
CA GLU A 326 -9.93 -25.17 23.46
C GLU A 326 -10.56 -23.83 23.84
N TYR A 327 -10.13 -23.23 24.95
CA TYR A 327 -10.57 -21.90 25.36
C TYR A 327 -10.26 -20.82 24.29
N LEU A 328 -9.04 -20.79 23.76
CA LEU A 328 -8.63 -19.86 22.71
C LEU A 328 -9.51 -20.00 21.45
N ILE A 329 -9.79 -21.24 21.01
CA ILE A 329 -10.70 -21.51 19.90
C ILE A 329 -12.11 -20.98 20.21
N GLY A 330 -12.61 -21.21 21.43
CA GLY A 330 -13.92 -20.70 21.87
C GLY A 330 -14.03 -19.18 21.88
N GLN A 331 -12.92 -18.47 22.06
CA GLN A 331 -12.82 -17.01 21.96
C GLN A 331 -12.57 -16.50 20.53
N GLY A 332 -12.47 -17.38 19.54
CA GLY A 332 -12.16 -17.01 18.16
C GLY A 332 -10.72 -16.49 17.96
N ILE A 333 -9.80 -16.86 18.87
CA ILE A 333 -8.38 -16.52 18.79
C ILE A 333 -7.65 -17.59 18.03
N GLU A 334 -7.02 -17.18 16.93
CA GLU A 334 -6.15 -18.07 16.15
C GLU A 334 -4.79 -18.18 16.82
N TRP A 335 -4.28 -19.39 16.89
CA TRP A 335 -2.98 -19.65 17.47
C TRP A 335 -2.18 -20.69 16.66
N GLN A 336 -0.88 -20.60 16.79
CA GLN A 336 0.09 -21.53 16.22
C GLN A 336 1.14 -21.87 17.27
N GLU A 337 1.52 -23.14 17.36
CA GLU A 337 2.63 -23.60 18.20
C GLU A 337 3.96 -23.19 17.56
N VAL A 338 4.86 -22.62 18.35
CA VAL A 338 6.17 -22.15 17.90
C VAL A 338 7.25 -23.04 18.53
N THR A 339 8.09 -23.60 17.68
CA THR A 339 9.30 -24.33 18.10
C THR A 339 10.50 -23.37 18.00
N LEU A 340 11.40 -23.40 19.00
CA LEU A 340 12.59 -22.54 19.08
C LEU A 340 13.69 -22.97 18.11
#